data_e6a287db2d75d728157515fe339a4a76
#
_entry.id   e6a287db2d75d728157515fe339a4a76
#
_cell.length_a   1.000
_cell.length_b   1.000
_cell.length_c   1.000
_cell.angle_alpha   90.00
_cell.angle_beta   90.00
_cell.angle_gamma   90.00
#
_symmetry.space_group_name_H-M   'P 1'
#
loop_
_entity.id
_entity.type
_entity.pdbx_description
1 polymer ?
#
loop_
_entity_poly.entity_id
_entity_poly.type
_entity_poly.pdbx_seq_one_letter_code
_entity_poly.pdbx_strand_id
1 'polypeptide(L)'
;VKPIPDARPATLDKRQARRSFGRAAPAYDDVAVLQQAIGRQMLERLDTVRVDPRIVLDIGCGTGEITEALLQRYPKAQIVALDFAMPMLERARRRGRWLRRPRCLCADLDYLPLADQSVDLVFANAALQWSTRPAETFADIGRVLRPGGLVIFSSFGPDTLRELRAAWAEVDGRSHVHDFIDMHDYGDMMMRAGLADPVMDVERMTLTYADAMQLMREIKLIGGANAQRERQRGMLGRRRLAAVCEAYEQFRDADGRLRCSYEVVHGHAWGPAQRRVAGETRVSLDTLQRKR
;
A
#
# COMPACT_ATOMS: atom_id res chain seq x y z
N VAL A 1 23.00 -15.00 11.06
CA VAL A 1 21.89 -14.37 10.34
C VAL A 1 22.41 -14.09 8.94
N LYS A 2 21.93 -14.83 7.92
CA LYS A 2 22.27 -14.52 6.52
C LYS A 2 21.76 -13.10 6.21
N PRO A 3 22.56 -12.23 5.55
CA PRO A 3 22.01 -10.99 5.04
C PRO A 3 20.89 -11.38 4.06
N ILE A 4 19.71 -10.84 4.28
CA ILE A 4 18.67 -10.83 3.24
C ILE A 4 19.33 -10.11 2.07
N PRO A 5 19.25 -10.64 0.83
CA PRO A 5 19.75 -9.92 -0.33
C PRO A 5 19.11 -8.53 -0.27
N ASP A 6 19.94 -7.49 -0.28
CA ASP A 6 19.51 -6.09 -0.32
C ASP A 6 18.27 -6.00 -1.20
N ALA A 7 17.20 -5.47 -0.64
CA ALA A 7 15.96 -5.26 -1.36
C ALA A 7 16.35 -4.69 -2.72
N ARG A 8 16.07 -5.46 -3.77
CA ARG A 8 16.58 -5.26 -5.14
C ARG A 8 16.70 -3.76 -5.46
N PRO A 9 17.82 -3.29 -6.04
CA PRO A 9 18.09 -1.87 -6.19
C PRO A 9 16.90 -1.18 -6.84
N ALA A 10 16.59 0.01 -6.40
CA ALA A 10 15.44 0.83 -6.78
C ALA A 10 15.17 0.80 -8.29
N THR A 11 14.43 -0.20 -8.76
CA THR A 11 14.08 -0.38 -10.17
C THR A 11 12.92 0.52 -10.57
N LEU A 12 12.27 1.16 -9.59
CA LEU A 12 11.08 1.97 -9.78
C LEU A 12 11.40 3.41 -10.24
N ASP A 13 10.74 3.86 -11.29
CA ASP A 13 10.74 5.25 -11.75
C ASP A 13 9.60 6.03 -11.07
N LYS A 14 9.88 6.62 -9.90
CA LYS A 14 8.90 7.39 -9.14
C LYS A 14 8.34 8.60 -9.91
N ARG A 15 9.12 9.20 -10.79
CA ARG A 15 8.62 10.30 -11.64
C ARG A 15 7.53 9.81 -12.58
N GLN A 16 7.73 8.62 -13.16
CA GLN A 16 6.73 8.00 -14.01
C GLN A 16 5.48 7.59 -13.22
N ALA A 17 5.64 6.94 -12.07
CA ALA A 17 4.54 6.58 -11.18
C ALA A 17 3.71 7.83 -10.80
N ARG A 18 4.37 8.89 -10.33
CA ARG A 18 3.73 10.16 -9.99
C ARG A 18 2.92 10.76 -11.15
N ARG A 19 3.48 10.72 -12.38
CA ARG A 19 2.77 11.20 -13.58
C ARG A 19 1.57 10.33 -13.93
N SER A 20 1.68 9.01 -13.73
CA SER A 20 0.61 8.06 -14.01
C SER A 20 -0.56 8.27 -13.05
N PHE A 21 -0.29 8.35 -11.75
CA PHE A 21 -1.31 8.65 -10.74
C PHE A 21 -1.92 10.05 -10.93
N GLY A 22 -1.11 11.05 -11.24
CA GLY A 22 -1.63 12.39 -11.54
C GLY A 22 -2.62 12.41 -12.70
N ARG A 23 -2.38 11.61 -13.74
CA ARG A 23 -3.30 11.46 -14.90
C ARG A 23 -4.52 10.61 -14.55
N ALA A 24 -4.37 9.64 -13.68
CA ALA A 24 -5.44 8.77 -13.22
C ALA A 24 -6.45 9.50 -12.30
N ALA A 25 -6.02 10.51 -11.57
CA ALA A 25 -6.80 11.16 -10.52
C ALA A 25 -8.26 11.51 -10.93
N PRO A 26 -8.55 12.03 -12.15
CA PRO A 26 -9.93 12.37 -12.53
C PRO A 26 -10.92 11.21 -12.53
N ALA A 27 -10.48 10.01 -12.93
CA ALA A 27 -11.33 8.82 -13.08
C ALA A 27 -11.01 7.73 -12.04
N TYR A 28 -10.12 8.02 -11.08
CA TYR A 28 -9.59 7.01 -10.15
C TYR A 28 -10.70 6.35 -9.33
N ASP A 29 -11.63 7.13 -8.80
CA ASP A 29 -12.71 6.62 -7.95
C ASP A 29 -13.65 5.65 -8.69
N ASP A 30 -13.81 5.82 -10.00
CA ASP A 30 -14.68 4.99 -10.83
C ASP A 30 -14.08 3.62 -11.16
N VAL A 31 -12.75 3.51 -11.09
CA VAL A 31 -12.01 2.31 -11.54
C VAL A 31 -11.21 1.60 -10.44
N ALA A 32 -10.96 2.25 -9.30
CA ALA A 32 -10.14 1.70 -8.21
C ALA A 32 -10.92 0.75 -7.29
N VAL A 33 -11.79 -0.11 -7.87
CA VAL A 33 -12.70 -0.98 -7.11
C VAL A 33 -11.95 -1.90 -6.15
N LEU A 34 -10.83 -2.49 -6.60
CA LEU A 34 -10.01 -3.37 -5.77
C LEU A 34 -9.41 -2.61 -4.58
N GLN A 35 -8.81 -1.44 -4.83
CA GLN A 35 -8.18 -0.62 -3.79
C GLN A 35 -9.21 -0.15 -2.75
N GLN A 36 -10.42 0.17 -3.20
CA GLN A 36 -11.54 0.53 -2.33
C GLN A 36 -11.98 -0.66 -1.47
N ALA A 37 -12.12 -1.85 -2.06
CA ALA A 37 -12.49 -3.06 -1.33
C ALA A 37 -11.45 -3.39 -0.25
N ILE A 38 -10.16 -3.39 -0.61
CA ILE A 38 -9.05 -3.61 0.34
C ILE A 38 -9.07 -2.57 1.47
N GLY A 39 -9.24 -1.29 1.13
CA GLY A 39 -9.29 -0.22 2.12
C GLY A 39 -10.44 -0.36 3.11
N ARG A 40 -11.62 -0.79 2.66
CA ARG A 40 -12.77 -1.08 3.53
C ARG A 40 -12.50 -2.25 4.46
N GLN A 41 -11.94 -3.35 3.97
CA GLN A 41 -11.52 -4.48 4.81
C GLN A 41 -10.49 -4.05 5.87
N MET A 42 -9.54 -3.19 5.50
CA MET A 42 -8.58 -2.66 6.48
C MET A 42 -9.27 -1.81 7.55
N LEU A 43 -10.28 -1.02 7.19
CA LEU A 43 -11.09 -0.26 8.17
C LEU A 43 -11.87 -1.18 9.12
N GLU A 44 -12.41 -2.30 8.63
CA GLU A 44 -13.07 -3.32 9.43
C GLU A 44 -12.09 -4.00 10.40
N ARG A 45 -10.86 -4.27 9.96
CA ARG A 45 -9.79 -4.81 10.83
C ARG A 45 -9.47 -3.87 12.00
N LEU A 46 -9.64 -2.56 11.85
CA LEU A 46 -9.52 -1.61 12.96
C LEU A 46 -10.61 -1.77 14.03
N ASP A 47 -11.72 -2.49 13.77
CA ASP A 47 -12.74 -2.78 14.79
C ASP A 47 -12.25 -3.77 15.84
N THR A 48 -11.27 -4.61 15.48
CA THR A 48 -10.67 -5.59 16.41
C THR A 48 -9.55 -4.99 17.26
N VAL A 49 -9.11 -3.77 16.97
CA VAL A 49 -7.99 -3.11 17.64
C VAL A 49 -8.48 -1.88 18.38
N ARG A 50 -8.12 -1.76 19.68
CA ARG A 50 -8.47 -0.58 20.48
C ARG A 50 -7.46 0.54 20.26
N VAL A 51 -7.79 1.48 19.36
CA VAL A 51 -6.99 2.68 19.10
C VAL A 51 -7.90 3.91 19.16
N ASP A 52 -7.53 4.90 19.97
CA ASP A 52 -8.17 6.23 20.01
C ASP A 52 -7.14 7.30 19.57
N PRO A 53 -6.89 7.41 18.25
CA PRO A 53 -5.84 8.26 17.74
C PRO A 53 -6.23 9.75 17.81
N ARG A 54 -5.27 10.59 18.12
CA ARG A 54 -5.38 12.06 17.97
C ARG A 54 -4.89 12.52 16.60
N ILE A 55 -3.86 11.85 16.06
CA ILE A 55 -3.29 12.15 14.76
C ILE A 55 -3.19 10.83 13.97
N VAL A 56 -3.86 10.82 12.80
CA VAL A 56 -3.83 9.70 11.85
C VAL A 56 -3.09 10.17 10.60
N LEU A 57 -2.12 9.38 10.15
CA LEU A 57 -1.43 9.55 8.87
C LEU A 57 -1.95 8.53 7.87
N ASP A 58 -2.55 8.99 6.79
CA ASP A 58 -2.97 8.18 5.65
C ASP A 58 -1.92 8.31 4.54
N ILE A 59 -1.09 7.26 4.37
CA ILE A 59 0.01 7.23 3.41
C ILE A 59 -0.48 6.69 2.06
N GLY A 60 -0.25 7.45 0.99
CA GLY A 60 -0.76 7.12 -0.33
C GLY A 60 -2.27 7.27 -0.40
N CYS A 61 -2.79 8.36 0.17
CA CYS A 61 -4.22 8.59 0.32
C CYS A 61 -5.01 8.64 -1.01
N GLY A 62 -4.32 8.79 -2.15
CA GLY A 62 -4.95 8.93 -3.46
C GLY A 62 -5.95 10.08 -3.48
N THR A 63 -7.16 9.81 -3.98
CA THR A 63 -8.27 10.77 -4.03
C THR A 63 -8.98 10.99 -2.69
N GLY A 64 -8.56 10.27 -1.64
CA GLY A 64 -9.02 10.47 -0.27
C GLY A 64 -10.31 9.74 0.11
N GLU A 65 -10.72 8.69 -0.59
CA GLU A 65 -11.92 7.92 -0.21
C GLU A 65 -11.76 7.31 1.19
N ILE A 66 -10.65 6.62 1.43
CA ILE A 66 -10.36 6.05 2.75
C ILE A 66 -10.07 7.14 3.78
N THR A 67 -9.40 8.22 3.38
CA THR A 67 -9.22 9.42 4.23
C THR A 67 -10.56 9.93 4.77
N GLU A 68 -11.60 9.97 3.92
CA GLU A 68 -12.95 10.39 4.34
C GLU A 68 -13.57 9.41 5.36
N ALA A 69 -13.41 8.11 5.15
CA ALA A 69 -13.85 7.09 6.09
C ALA A 69 -13.11 7.20 7.44
N LEU A 70 -11.82 7.48 7.43
CA LEU A 70 -11.02 7.75 8.63
C LEU A 70 -11.49 9.02 9.37
N LEU A 71 -11.84 10.08 8.63
CA LEU A 71 -12.47 11.29 9.20
C LEU A 71 -13.78 10.96 9.91
N GLN A 72 -14.60 10.09 9.36
CA GLN A 72 -15.88 9.68 9.96
C GLN A 72 -15.66 8.80 11.17
N ARG A 73 -14.72 7.83 11.10
CA ARG A 73 -14.42 6.89 12.15
C ARG A 73 -13.82 7.55 13.39
N TYR A 74 -12.88 8.48 13.20
CA TYR A 74 -12.16 9.15 14.28
C TYR A 74 -12.53 10.65 14.36
N PRO A 75 -13.73 10.98 14.88
CA PRO A 75 -14.27 12.34 14.85
C PRO A 75 -13.44 13.37 15.61
N LYS A 76 -12.59 12.95 16.52
CA LYS A 76 -11.70 13.83 17.30
C LYS A 76 -10.29 13.90 16.75
N ALA A 77 -9.93 13.02 15.80
CA ALA A 77 -8.59 12.96 15.25
C ALA A 77 -8.37 14.01 14.16
N GLN A 78 -7.14 14.47 14.05
CA GLN A 78 -6.63 15.16 12.88
C GLN A 78 -6.14 14.12 11.89
N ILE A 79 -6.69 14.12 10.67
CA ILE A 79 -6.24 13.25 9.60
C ILE A 79 -5.26 14.00 8.71
N VAL A 80 -4.06 13.45 8.53
CA VAL A 80 -3.04 13.91 7.60
C VAL A 80 -3.06 12.97 6.40
N ALA A 81 -3.43 13.48 5.24
CA ALA A 81 -3.50 12.75 3.98
C ALA A 81 -2.23 13.01 3.18
N LEU A 82 -1.39 12.00 3.04
CA LEU A 82 -0.11 12.10 2.33
C LEU A 82 -0.19 11.38 0.99
N ASP A 83 0.20 12.08 -0.08
CA ASP A 83 0.40 11.48 -1.40
C ASP A 83 1.49 12.24 -2.16
N PHE A 84 2.19 11.57 -3.08
CA PHE A 84 3.23 12.21 -3.88
C PHE A 84 2.69 12.87 -5.16
N ALA A 85 1.44 12.58 -5.55
CA ALA A 85 0.79 13.14 -6.73
C ALA A 85 -0.18 14.26 -6.35
N MET A 86 0.18 15.50 -6.64
CA MET A 86 -0.64 16.68 -6.32
C MET A 86 -2.08 16.58 -6.85
N PRO A 87 -2.37 16.09 -8.08
CA PRO A 87 -3.76 15.95 -8.54
C PRO A 87 -4.62 15.01 -7.69
N MET A 88 -4.02 14.00 -7.03
CA MET A 88 -4.70 13.15 -6.05
C MET A 88 -5.09 13.98 -4.82
N LEU A 89 -4.13 14.71 -4.25
CA LEU A 89 -4.37 15.55 -3.09
C LEU A 89 -5.38 16.67 -3.33
N GLU A 90 -5.44 17.21 -4.55
CA GLU A 90 -6.46 18.21 -4.92
C GLU A 90 -7.89 17.65 -4.81
N ARG A 91 -8.07 16.36 -4.99
CA ARG A 91 -9.33 15.66 -4.75
C ARG A 91 -9.49 15.32 -3.27
N ALA A 92 -8.49 14.75 -2.64
CA ALA A 92 -8.49 14.36 -1.23
C ALA A 92 -8.85 15.54 -0.31
N ARG A 93 -8.31 16.73 -0.56
CA ARG A 93 -8.61 17.94 0.24
C ARG A 93 -10.07 18.38 0.19
N ARG A 94 -10.87 17.89 -0.77
CA ARG A 94 -12.30 18.19 -0.88
C ARG A 94 -13.16 17.19 -0.10
N ARG A 95 -12.57 16.08 0.38
CA ARG A 95 -13.25 15.06 1.18
C ARG A 95 -13.60 15.61 2.56
N GLY A 96 -14.64 15.02 3.13
CA GLY A 96 -15.15 15.40 4.43
C GLY A 96 -16.08 16.62 4.41
N ARG A 97 -16.48 17.06 5.59
CA ARG A 97 -17.39 18.22 5.74
C ARG A 97 -16.61 19.53 5.78
N TRP A 98 -17.27 20.66 5.49
CA TRP A 98 -16.65 21.99 5.40
C TRP A 98 -15.73 22.34 6.57
N LEU A 99 -16.13 22.07 7.80
CA LEU A 99 -15.33 22.32 9.00
C LEU A 99 -14.37 21.17 9.37
N ARG A 100 -14.36 20.09 8.57
CA ARG A 100 -13.64 18.88 8.92
C ARG A 100 -13.07 18.20 7.69
N ARG A 101 -11.97 18.75 7.24
CA ARG A 101 -11.22 18.29 6.07
C ARG A 101 -9.86 17.72 6.49
N PRO A 102 -9.30 16.80 5.69
CA PRO A 102 -7.94 16.31 5.94
C PRO A 102 -6.92 17.43 5.73
N ARG A 103 -5.81 17.34 6.44
CA ARG A 103 -4.61 18.11 6.13
C ARG A 103 -3.81 17.37 5.07
N CYS A 104 -3.74 17.94 3.86
CA CYS A 104 -3.05 17.31 2.75
C CYS A 104 -1.56 17.67 2.77
N LEU A 105 -0.71 16.65 2.59
CA LEU A 105 0.74 16.75 2.57
C LEU A 105 1.28 16.11 1.30
N CYS A 106 1.85 16.91 0.40
CA CYS A 106 2.49 16.39 -0.81
C CYS A 106 3.93 15.95 -0.50
N ALA A 107 4.11 14.65 -0.29
CA ALA A 107 5.41 14.08 0.05
C ALA A 107 5.56 12.66 -0.48
N ASP A 108 6.80 12.19 -0.53
CA ASP A 108 7.12 10.81 -0.87
C ASP A 108 7.12 9.96 0.40
N LEU A 109 6.49 8.79 0.34
CA LEU A 109 6.44 7.84 1.46
C LEU A 109 7.83 7.32 1.87
N ASP A 110 8.82 7.42 0.99
CA ASP A 110 10.22 7.07 1.32
C ASP A 110 10.89 8.08 2.25
N TYR A 111 10.29 9.25 2.47
CA TYR A 111 10.82 10.32 3.32
C TYR A 111 9.65 11.06 3.98
N LEU A 112 9.22 10.59 5.15
CA LEU A 112 8.10 11.19 5.87
C LEU A 112 8.52 12.51 6.53
N PRO A 113 8.03 13.68 6.08
CA PRO A 113 8.40 14.98 6.63
C PRO A 113 7.59 15.30 7.89
N LEU A 114 7.63 14.39 8.85
CA LEU A 114 6.91 14.46 10.12
C LEU A 114 7.91 14.30 11.26
N ALA A 115 7.62 14.94 12.38
CA ALA A 115 8.43 14.83 13.59
C ALA A 115 8.36 13.40 14.18
N ASP A 116 9.39 13.04 14.93
CA ASP A 116 9.43 11.79 15.67
C ASP A 116 8.26 11.73 16.65
N GLN A 117 7.68 10.54 16.82
CA GLN A 117 6.62 10.26 17.79
C GLN A 117 5.45 11.26 17.71
N SER A 118 5.05 11.64 16.49
CA SER A 118 4.00 12.64 16.26
C SER A 118 2.66 12.04 15.85
N VAL A 119 2.61 10.74 15.47
CA VAL A 119 1.45 10.07 14.88
C VAL A 119 0.99 8.91 15.77
N ASP A 120 -0.33 8.75 15.95
CA ASP A 120 -0.90 7.67 16.75
C ASP A 120 -1.35 6.47 15.89
N LEU A 121 -1.73 6.72 14.63
CA LEU A 121 -2.13 5.69 13.67
C LEU A 121 -1.56 6.02 12.28
N VAL A 122 -0.83 5.09 11.72
CA VAL A 122 -0.44 5.08 10.30
C VAL A 122 -1.33 4.11 9.55
N PHE A 123 -1.99 4.59 8.51
CA PHE A 123 -2.81 3.79 7.60
C PHE A 123 -2.21 3.89 6.20
N ALA A 124 -1.95 2.75 5.54
CA ALA A 124 -1.37 2.75 4.20
C ALA A 124 -2.05 1.68 3.33
N ASN A 125 -3.02 2.08 2.50
CA ASN A 125 -3.75 1.16 1.64
C ASN A 125 -3.14 1.10 0.24
N ALA A 126 -2.63 -0.07 -0.16
CA ALA A 126 -2.03 -0.33 -1.47
C ALA A 126 -1.02 0.76 -1.88
N ALA A 127 -0.17 1.19 -0.94
CA ALA A 127 0.80 2.27 -1.15
C ALA A 127 2.26 1.81 -1.04
N LEU A 128 2.57 0.86 -0.15
CA LEU A 128 3.96 0.50 0.19
C LEU A 128 4.73 -0.16 -0.95
N GLN A 129 4.06 -0.80 -1.91
CA GLN A 129 4.68 -1.34 -3.12
C GLN A 129 5.34 -0.26 -4.01
N TRP A 130 5.03 1.01 -3.77
CA TRP A 130 5.63 2.15 -4.47
C TRP A 130 6.89 2.70 -3.78
N SER A 131 7.29 2.10 -2.67
CA SER A 131 8.57 2.42 -2.02
C SER A 131 9.74 1.91 -2.86
N THR A 132 10.78 2.73 -2.97
CA THR A 132 12.08 2.33 -3.55
C THR A 132 13.06 1.88 -2.48
N ARG A 133 12.70 2.06 -1.21
CA ARG A 133 13.53 1.76 -0.04
C ARG A 133 12.64 1.29 1.14
N PRO A 134 11.97 0.14 0.97
CA PRO A 134 10.91 -0.28 1.89
C PRO A 134 11.38 -0.48 3.33
N ALA A 135 12.59 -0.97 3.56
CA ALA A 135 13.14 -1.13 4.91
C ALA A 135 13.27 0.21 5.64
N GLU A 136 13.78 1.24 4.95
CA GLU A 136 13.91 2.58 5.52
C GLU A 136 12.52 3.26 5.64
N THR A 137 11.58 2.94 4.76
CA THR A 137 10.20 3.42 4.88
C THR A 137 9.58 2.89 6.16
N PHE A 138 9.76 1.61 6.51
CA PHE A 138 9.30 1.08 7.80
C PHE A 138 10.04 1.69 8.99
N ALA A 139 11.34 1.93 8.87
CA ALA A 139 12.08 2.65 9.92
C ALA A 139 11.54 4.06 10.14
N ASP A 140 11.17 4.75 9.06
CA ASP A 140 10.59 6.10 9.12
C ASP A 140 9.15 6.08 9.69
N ILE A 141 8.35 5.04 9.35
CA ILE A 141 7.05 4.79 9.99
C ILE A 141 7.22 4.56 11.50
N GLY A 142 8.19 3.72 11.91
CA GLY A 142 8.50 3.48 13.32
C GLY A 142 8.95 4.75 14.04
N ARG A 143 9.70 5.62 13.38
CA ARG A 143 10.16 6.91 13.90
C ARG A 143 9.00 7.87 14.18
N VAL A 144 8.07 8.01 13.23
CA VAL A 144 6.95 8.96 13.38
C VAL A 144 5.85 8.45 14.30
N LEU A 145 5.72 7.13 14.50
CA LEU A 145 4.76 6.54 15.41
C LEU A 145 5.13 6.82 16.87
N ARG A 146 4.12 7.20 17.66
CA ARG A 146 4.25 7.22 19.11
C ARG A 146 4.38 5.81 19.67
N PRO A 147 5.02 5.66 20.84
CA PRO A 147 4.93 4.41 21.59
C PRO A 147 3.47 4.00 21.80
N GLY A 148 3.13 2.76 21.43
CA GLY A 148 1.76 2.27 21.45
C GLY A 148 0.85 2.79 20.33
N GLY A 149 1.38 3.54 19.39
CA GLY A 149 0.70 3.85 18.13
C GLY A 149 0.64 2.62 17.22
N LEU A 150 -0.24 2.61 16.25
CA LEU A 150 -0.46 1.49 15.34
C LEU A 150 -0.07 1.85 13.91
N VAL A 151 0.62 0.96 13.21
CA VAL A 151 0.65 0.93 11.75
C VAL A 151 -0.22 -0.20 11.26
N ILE A 152 -1.09 0.08 10.27
CA ILE A 152 -1.83 -0.91 9.50
C ILE A 152 -1.67 -0.60 8.02
N PHE A 153 -1.37 -1.62 7.23
CA PHE A 153 -1.16 -1.43 5.80
C PHE A 153 -1.65 -2.61 4.97
N SER A 154 -1.87 -2.34 3.70
CA SER A 154 -1.96 -3.34 2.65
C SER A 154 -0.93 -3.10 1.56
N SER A 155 -0.54 -4.17 0.90
CA SER A 155 0.33 -4.18 -0.26
C SER A 155 -0.03 -5.34 -1.16
N PHE A 156 0.70 -5.49 -2.26
CA PHE A 156 0.56 -6.65 -3.14
C PHE A 156 1.75 -7.59 -2.97
N GLY A 157 1.47 -8.90 -3.07
CA GLY A 157 2.46 -9.97 -3.01
C GLY A 157 2.83 -10.52 -4.39
N PRO A 158 3.81 -11.45 -4.44
CA PRO A 158 4.43 -11.94 -5.68
C PRO A 158 3.46 -12.59 -6.68
N ASP A 159 2.38 -13.21 -6.19
CA ASP A 159 1.37 -13.86 -7.04
C ASP A 159 0.41 -12.88 -7.73
N THR A 160 0.53 -11.58 -7.44
CA THR A 160 -0.29 -10.54 -8.09
C THR A 160 0.00 -10.47 -9.57
N LEU A 161 -1.08 -10.46 -10.40
CA LEU A 161 -1.01 -10.40 -11.87
C LEU A 161 -0.20 -11.55 -12.48
N ARG A 162 -0.15 -12.73 -11.83
CA ARG A 162 0.64 -13.88 -12.31
C ARG A 162 0.23 -14.32 -13.72
N GLU A 163 -1.06 -14.26 -14.06
CA GLU A 163 -1.58 -14.61 -15.37
C GLU A 163 -1.06 -13.65 -16.44
N LEU A 164 -1.05 -12.34 -16.13
CA LEU A 164 -0.52 -11.32 -17.04
C LEU A 164 0.99 -11.45 -17.21
N ARG A 165 1.71 -11.78 -16.12
CA ARG A 165 3.16 -12.04 -16.15
C ARG A 165 3.48 -13.25 -17.01
N ALA A 166 2.70 -14.34 -16.87
CA ALA A 166 2.88 -15.56 -17.68
C ALA A 166 2.61 -15.30 -19.15
N ALA A 167 1.50 -14.61 -19.50
CA ALA A 167 1.19 -14.26 -20.87
C ALA A 167 2.27 -13.40 -21.53
N TRP A 168 2.85 -12.44 -20.80
CA TRP A 168 3.97 -11.63 -21.30
C TRP A 168 5.25 -12.46 -21.49
N ALA A 169 5.52 -13.42 -20.60
CA ALA A 169 6.71 -14.26 -20.70
C ALA A 169 6.70 -15.11 -21.99
N GLU A 170 5.53 -15.48 -22.52
CA GLU A 170 5.39 -16.18 -23.79
C GLU A 170 5.68 -15.28 -25.02
N VAL A 171 5.51 -13.96 -24.87
CA VAL A 171 5.66 -13.01 -25.99
C VAL A 171 7.05 -12.42 -26.07
N ASP A 172 7.61 -12.05 -24.91
CA ASP A 172 8.98 -11.55 -24.82
C ASP A 172 9.56 -11.82 -23.41
N GLY A 173 10.88 -11.86 -23.29
CA GLY A 173 11.58 -12.12 -22.04
C GLY A 173 11.70 -10.92 -21.10
N ARG A 174 10.82 -9.90 -21.20
CA ARG A 174 10.93 -8.65 -20.46
C ARG A 174 9.92 -8.58 -19.33
N SER A 175 10.24 -7.83 -18.27
CA SER A 175 9.31 -7.57 -17.19
C SER A 175 8.27 -6.51 -17.60
N HIS A 176 7.01 -6.89 -17.63
CA HIS A 176 5.86 -6.02 -17.89
C HIS A 176 4.99 -5.76 -16.68
N VAL A 177 5.22 -6.51 -15.60
CA VAL A 177 4.51 -6.42 -14.33
C VAL A 177 5.53 -6.08 -13.24
N HIS A 178 5.16 -5.29 -12.26
CA HIS A 178 5.99 -5.01 -11.08
C HIS A 178 6.38 -6.28 -10.34
N ASP A 179 7.58 -6.29 -9.77
CA ASP A 179 7.95 -7.25 -8.74
C ASP A 179 7.41 -6.75 -7.40
N PHE A 180 6.64 -7.61 -6.74
CA PHE A 180 6.08 -7.32 -5.43
C PHE A 180 6.85 -8.03 -4.33
N ILE A 181 6.82 -7.46 -3.13
CA ILE A 181 7.54 -7.97 -1.96
C ILE A 181 6.71 -9.04 -1.28
N ASP A 182 7.36 -10.14 -0.84
CA ASP A 182 6.74 -11.20 -0.07
C ASP A 182 6.34 -10.74 1.34
N MET A 183 5.28 -11.35 1.89
CA MET A 183 4.80 -10.97 3.22
C MET A 183 5.84 -11.19 4.32
N HIS A 184 6.70 -12.23 4.20
CA HIS A 184 7.74 -12.50 5.18
C HIS A 184 8.80 -11.40 5.19
N ASP A 185 9.17 -10.88 4.01
CA ASP A 185 10.09 -9.75 3.90
C ASP A 185 9.50 -8.48 4.54
N TYR A 186 8.19 -8.23 4.37
CA TYR A 186 7.50 -7.14 5.07
C TYR A 186 7.56 -7.33 6.59
N GLY A 187 7.29 -8.54 7.10
CA GLY A 187 7.40 -8.88 8.53
C GLY A 187 8.80 -8.63 9.08
N ASP A 188 9.82 -9.06 8.35
CA ASP A 188 11.22 -8.86 8.71
C ASP A 188 11.60 -7.36 8.75
N MET A 189 11.12 -6.57 7.78
CA MET A 189 11.34 -5.12 7.76
C MET A 189 10.71 -4.43 8.96
N MET A 190 9.49 -4.81 9.35
CA MET A 190 8.81 -4.28 10.54
C MET A 190 9.59 -4.60 11.82
N MET A 191 10.05 -5.84 11.98
CA MET A 191 10.86 -6.23 13.14
C MET A 191 12.17 -5.44 13.21
N ARG A 192 12.86 -5.26 12.08
CA ARG A 192 14.10 -4.46 12.01
C ARG A 192 13.89 -2.99 12.29
N ALA A 193 12.72 -2.46 11.91
CA ALA A 193 12.31 -1.09 12.25
C ALA A 193 11.98 -0.91 13.74
N GLY A 194 12.02 -2.00 14.53
CA GLY A 194 11.71 -1.96 15.96
C GLY A 194 10.21 -1.88 16.26
N LEU A 195 9.35 -2.13 15.26
CA LEU A 195 7.91 -2.24 15.46
C LEU A 195 7.61 -3.50 16.28
N ALA A 196 6.65 -3.39 17.21
CA ALA A 196 6.29 -4.47 18.13
C ALA A 196 5.12 -5.29 17.58
N ASP A 197 5.14 -6.58 17.90
CA ASP A 197 4.07 -7.53 17.63
C ASP A 197 3.56 -7.49 16.17
N PRO A 198 4.44 -7.64 15.16
CA PRO A 198 4.02 -7.62 13.77
C PRO A 198 3.14 -8.83 13.46
N VAL A 199 2.00 -8.57 12.84
CA VAL A 199 1.07 -9.60 12.33
C VAL A 199 0.92 -9.41 10.85
N MET A 200 1.06 -10.51 10.11
CA MET A 200 0.93 -10.54 8.65
C MET A 200 -0.15 -11.53 8.25
N ASP A 201 -0.86 -11.20 7.19
CA ASP A 201 -1.92 -12.01 6.60
C ASP A 201 -1.95 -11.83 5.08
N VAL A 202 -2.36 -12.86 4.35
CA VAL A 202 -2.48 -12.83 2.89
C VAL A 202 -3.87 -13.24 2.47
N GLU A 203 -4.51 -12.40 1.68
CA GLU A 203 -5.78 -12.69 1.03
C GLU A 203 -5.59 -12.81 -0.48
N ARG A 204 -6.18 -13.84 -1.08
CA ARG A 204 -6.20 -14.00 -2.53
C ARG A 204 -7.52 -13.54 -3.11
N MET A 205 -7.46 -12.48 -3.90
CA MET A 205 -8.59 -11.91 -4.61
C MET A 205 -8.48 -12.21 -6.10
N THR A 206 -9.60 -12.54 -6.74
CA THR A 206 -9.64 -12.76 -8.19
C THR A 206 -10.64 -11.80 -8.81
N LEU A 207 -10.18 -10.97 -9.73
CA LEU A 207 -11.04 -10.21 -10.62
C LEU A 207 -11.20 -10.94 -11.95
N THR A 208 -12.33 -10.76 -12.61
CA THR A 208 -12.60 -11.38 -13.90
C THR A 208 -12.93 -10.33 -14.96
N TYR A 209 -12.41 -10.52 -16.16
CA TYR A 209 -12.50 -9.59 -17.27
C TYR A 209 -13.11 -10.25 -18.52
N ALA A 210 -13.73 -9.46 -19.39
CA ALA A 210 -14.22 -9.97 -20.67
C ALA A 210 -13.05 -10.30 -21.62
N ASP A 211 -12.01 -9.47 -21.60
CA ASP A 211 -10.81 -9.62 -22.42
C ASP A 211 -9.58 -9.01 -21.74
N ALA A 212 -8.39 -9.41 -22.20
CA ALA A 212 -7.11 -8.93 -21.64
C ALA A 212 -6.88 -7.43 -21.87
N MET A 213 -7.48 -6.84 -22.90
CA MET A 213 -7.39 -5.40 -23.16
C MET A 213 -8.15 -4.59 -22.11
N GLN A 214 -9.29 -5.09 -21.62
CA GLN A 214 -10.03 -4.47 -20.53
C GLN A 214 -9.17 -4.42 -19.27
N LEU A 215 -8.56 -5.54 -18.88
CA LEU A 215 -7.63 -5.62 -17.77
C LEU A 215 -6.49 -4.59 -17.89
N MET A 216 -5.78 -4.60 -19.02
CA MET A 216 -4.63 -3.69 -19.22
C MET A 216 -5.05 -2.21 -19.23
N ARG A 217 -6.24 -1.88 -19.73
CA ARG A 217 -6.78 -0.51 -19.66
C ARG A 217 -7.09 -0.11 -18.23
N GLU A 218 -7.68 -0.99 -17.45
CA GLU A 218 -8.02 -0.73 -16.04
C GLU A 218 -6.75 -0.50 -15.20
N ILE A 219 -5.75 -1.38 -15.32
CA ILE A 219 -4.44 -1.19 -14.65
C ILE A 219 -3.84 0.17 -15.03
N LYS A 220 -3.95 0.58 -16.28
CA LYS A 220 -3.45 1.90 -16.73
C LYS A 220 -4.29 3.05 -16.16
N LEU A 221 -5.60 2.90 -16.08
CA LEU A 221 -6.52 3.92 -15.59
C LEU A 221 -6.35 4.19 -14.10
N ILE A 222 -6.06 3.16 -13.29
CA ILE A 222 -5.72 3.35 -11.87
C ILE A 222 -4.30 3.90 -11.64
N GLY A 223 -3.53 4.16 -12.70
CA GLY A 223 -2.14 4.61 -12.56
C GLY A 223 -1.13 3.50 -12.24
N GLY A 224 -1.58 2.24 -12.16
CA GLY A 224 -0.78 1.05 -11.81
C GLY A 224 0.07 0.51 -12.96
N ALA A 225 0.23 1.24 -14.06
CA ALA A 225 1.09 0.83 -15.16
C ALA A 225 2.54 0.61 -14.70
N ASN A 226 3.22 -0.33 -15.35
CA ASN A 226 4.62 -0.66 -15.05
C ASN A 226 5.50 0.59 -15.04
N ALA A 227 6.03 0.93 -13.85
CA ALA A 227 6.94 2.05 -13.63
C ALA A 227 8.39 1.61 -13.36
N GLN A 228 8.76 0.37 -13.69
CA GLN A 228 10.15 -0.08 -13.57
C GLN A 228 11.06 0.69 -14.54
N ARG A 229 12.29 0.97 -14.12
CA ARG A 229 13.27 1.70 -14.95
C ARG A 229 13.66 0.93 -16.20
N GLU A 230 13.70 -0.39 -16.13
CA GLU A 230 14.06 -1.31 -17.19
C GLU A 230 12.90 -1.61 -18.15
N ARG A 231 11.71 -1.05 -17.88
CA ARG A 231 10.57 -1.23 -18.79
C ARG A 231 10.88 -0.76 -20.20
N GLN A 232 10.27 -1.39 -21.17
CA GLN A 232 10.35 -0.93 -22.56
C GLN A 232 9.81 0.49 -22.67
N ARG A 233 10.64 1.41 -23.16
CA ARG A 233 10.25 2.78 -23.50
C ARG A 233 9.84 2.80 -24.96
N GLY A 234 8.62 3.19 -25.26
CA GLY A 234 8.10 3.30 -26.61
C GLY A 234 6.70 2.69 -26.78
N MET A 235 6.16 2.80 -28.00
CA MET A 235 4.85 2.23 -28.29
C MET A 235 4.94 0.70 -28.40
N LEU A 236 4.04 0.03 -27.70
CA LEU A 236 3.85 -1.40 -27.87
C LEU A 236 3.27 -1.66 -29.28
N GLY A 237 3.98 -2.44 -30.08
CA GLY A 237 3.50 -2.76 -31.43
C GLY A 237 2.21 -3.58 -31.39
N ARG A 238 1.28 -3.31 -32.32
CA ARG A 238 -0.03 -4.02 -32.41
C ARG A 238 0.12 -5.54 -32.40
N ARG A 239 1.15 -6.08 -33.06
CA ARG A 239 1.41 -7.54 -33.12
C ARG A 239 1.73 -8.11 -31.74
N ARG A 240 2.57 -7.44 -30.94
CA ARG A 240 2.88 -7.89 -29.56
C ARG A 240 1.66 -7.81 -28.65
N LEU A 241 0.88 -6.74 -28.79
CA LEU A 241 -0.35 -6.60 -28.02
C LEU A 241 -1.36 -7.72 -28.35
N ALA A 242 -1.51 -8.07 -29.62
CA ALA A 242 -2.34 -9.19 -30.03
C ALA A 242 -1.82 -10.52 -29.48
N ALA A 243 -0.51 -10.76 -29.57
CA ALA A 243 0.11 -11.99 -29.04
C ALA A 243 -0.10 -12.15 -27.53
N VAL A 244 0.04 -11.10 -26.73
CA VAL A 244 -0.22 -11.20 -25.28
C VAL A 244 -1.71 -11.43 -24.97
N CYS A 245 -2.61 -10.84 -25.74
CA CYS A 245 -4.05 -11.11 -25.59
C CYS A 245 -4.36 -12.58 -25.91
N GLU A 246 -3.76 -13.15 -26.95
CA GLU A 246 -3.89 -14.55 -27.32
C GLU A 246 -3.30 -15.48 -26.24
N ALA A 247 -2.09 -15.19 -25.76
CA ALA A 247 -1.46 -15.94 -24.67
C ALA A 247 -2.27 -15.87 -23.36
N TYR A 248 -3.01 -14.79 -23.13
CA TYR A 248 -3.84 -14.64 -21.93
C TYR A 248 -5.10 -15.52 -21.98
N GLU A 249 -5.57 -15.96 -23.16
CA GLU A 249 -6.79 -16.76 -23.34
C GLU A 249 -6.75 -18.10 -22.58
N GLN A 250 -5.58 -18.65 -22.32
CA GLN A 250 -5.40 -19.88 -21.51
C GLN A 250 -5.94 -19.75 -20.09
N PHE A 251 -6.11 -18.53 -19.57
CA PHE A 251 -6.64 -18.25 -18.23
C PHE A 251 -8.15 -17.97 -18.21
N ARG A 252 -8.85 -18.28 -19.31
CA ARG A 252 -10.30 -18.16 -19.38
C ARG A 252 -10.96 -19.28 -18.55
N ASP A 253 -11.87 -18.89 -17.68
CA ASP A 253 -12.62 -19.79 -16.82
C ASP A 253 -13.82 -20.41 -17.53
N ALA A 254 -14.54 -21.28 -16.82
CA ALA A 254 -15.71 -21.98 -17.36
C ALA A 254 -16.87 -21.01 -17.70
N ASP A 255 -16.91 -19.84 -17.05
CA ASP A 255 -17.93 -18.80 -17.29
C ASP A 255 -17.55 -17.89 -18.47
N GLY A 256 -16.47 -18.23 -19.19
CA GLY A 256 -15.99 -17.45 -20.33
C GLY A 256 -15.32 -16.15 -19.93
N ARG A 257 -14.85 -16.00 -18.67
CA ARG A 257 -14.17 -14.82 -18.16
C ARG A 257 -12.68 -15.05 -18.00
N LEU A 258 -11.86 -14.04 -18.26
CA LEU A 258 -10.43 -14.09 -18.01
C LEU A 258 -10.14 -13.75 -16.53
N ARG A 259 -9.46 -14.66 -15.87
CA ARG A 259 -9.07 -14.50 -14.45
C ARG A 259 -7.85 -13.61 -14.31
N CYS A 260 -7.83 -12.79 -13.28
CA CYS A 260 -6.70 -11.98 -12.86
C CYS A 260 -6.55 -12.09 -11.34
N SER A 261 -5.46 -12.69 -10.90
CA SER A 261 -5.20 -12.93 -9.47
C SER A 261 -4.47 -11.75 -8.84
N TYR A 262 -4.91 -11.42 -7.63
CA TYR A 262 -4.24 -10.47 -6.74
C TYR A 262 -3.96 -11.16 -5.41
N GLU A 263 -2.71 -11.13 -4.99
CA GLU A 263 -2.28 -11.50 -3.67
C GLU A 263 -2.19 -10.22 -2.84
N VAL A 264 -3.11 -10.05 -1.90
CA VAL A 264 -3.17 -8.87 -1.04
C VAL A 264 -2.50 -9.22 0.28
N VAL A 265 -1.40 -8.55 0.56
CA VAL A 265 -0.67 -8.66 1.82
C VAL A 265 -1.23 -7.61 2.77
N HIS A 266 -1.70 -8.03 3.93
CA HIS A 266 -2.09 -7.16 5.04
C HIS A 266 -1.07 -7.27 6.15
N GLY A 267 -0.74 -6.15 6.77
CA GLY A 267 0.16 -6.12 7.91
C GLY A 267 -0.25 -5.07 8.93
N HIS A 268 -0.01 -5.37 10.21
CA HIS A 268 -0.06 -4.36 11.25
C HIS A 268 1.01 -4.62 12.31
N ALA A 269 1.41 -3.56 12.99
CA ALA A 269 2.34 -3.62 14.10
C ALA A 269 2.19 -2.38 14.98
N TRP A 270 2.67 -2.48 16.21
CA TRP A 270 2.66 -1.36 17.14
C TRP A 270 3.94 -0.54 17.05
N GLY A 271 3.84 0.75 17.32
CA GLY A 271 5.00 1.64 17.44
C GLY A 271 6.00 1.14 18.48
N PRO A 272 7.30 1.45 18.30
CA PRO A 272 8.34 0.95 19.17
C PRO A 272 8.01 1.23 20.64
N ALA A 273 8.17 0.21 21.49
CA ALA A 273 8.09 0.43 22.93
C ALA A 273 9.10 1.52 23.33
N GLN A 274 8.75 2.35 24.33
CA GLN A 274 9.72 3.33 24.84
C GLN A 274 11.05 2.62 25.12
N ARG A 275 12.16 3.16 24.59
CA ARG A 275 13.48 2.63 24.82
C ARG A 275 13.66 2.46 26.32
N ARG A 276 13.75 1.21 26.79
CA ARG A 276 14.17 0.94 28.15
C ARG A 276 15.58 1.49 28.32
N VAL A 277 15.77 2.39 29.24
CA VAL A 277 17.12 2.78 29.65
C VAL A 277 17.80 1.51 30.18
N ALA A 278 18.96 1.17 29.66
CA ALA A 278 19.70 -0.02 30.09
C ALA A 278 19.87 0.03 31.61
N GLY A 279 19.38 -0.97 32.33
CA GLY A 279 19.43 -1.05 33.79
C GLY A 279 18.14 -0.64 34.54
N GLU A 280 17.09 -0.15 33.84
CA GLU A 280 15.80 0.14 34.46
C GLU A 280 14.79 -0.98 34.20
N THR A 281 14.27 -1.63 35.24
CA THR A 281 13.14 -2.53 35.17
C THR A 281 11.90 -1.76 35.63
N ARG A 282 11.04 -1.35 34.70
CA ARG A 282 9.72 -0.74 35.01
C ARG A 282 8.70 -1.84 35.17
N VAL A 283 8.17 -2.03 36.38
CA VAL A 283 7.05 -2.91 36.64
C VAL A 283 5.81 -2.04 36.81
N SER A 284 4.79 -2.22 35.98
CA SER A 284 3.53 -1.51 36.15
C SER A 284 2.84 -2.04 37.42
N LEU A 285 2.45 -1.12 38.33
CA LEU A 285 1.70 -1.46 39.56
C LEU A 285 0.35 -2.12 39.24
N ASP A 286 -0.24 -1.85 38.08
CA ASP A 286 -1.49 -2.46 37.64
C ASP A 286 -1.36 -3.97 37.39
N THR A 287 -0.15 -4.44 37.07
CA THR A 287 0.14 -5.88 36.89
C THR A 287 0.24 -6.61 38.23
N LEU A 288 0.53 -5.91 39.33
CA LEU A 288 0.65 -6.47 40.67
C LEU A 288 -0.68 -6.54 41.40
N GLN A 289 -1.70 -5.77 41.03
CA GLN A 289 -3.02 -5.74 41.68
C GLN A 289 -4.00 -6.80 41.17
N ARG A 290 -3.65 -7.60 40.13
CA ARG A 290 -4.53 -8.66 39.58
C ARG A 290 -4.38 -10.04 40.19
N LYS A 291 -3.77 -10.17 41.37
CA LYS A 291 -3.79 -11.42 42.17
C LYS A 291 -4.36 -11.14 43.55
N ARG A 292 -5.67 -10.93 43.63
CA ARG A 292 -6.50 -11.21 44.79
C ARG A 292 -7.86 -11.73 44.36
#